data_acab92352889d33eb6ce4ad1a7ff9e9f
#
_entry.id   acab92352889d33eb6ce4ad1a7ff9e9f
#
_cell.length_a   1.000
_cell.length_b   1.000
_cell.length_c   1.000
_cell.angle_alpha   90.00
_cell.angle_beta   90.00
_cell.angle_gamma   90.00
#
_symmetry.space_group_name_H-M   'P 1'
#
loop_
_entity.id
_entity.type
_entity.pdbx_description
1 polymer ?
#
loop_
_entity_poly.entity_id
_entity_poly.type
_entity_poly.pdbx_seq_one_letter_code
_entity_poly.pdbx_strand_id
1 'polypeptide(L)'
;MATANPTAAQCKQFIETIAPIIQKYAKKYGYKVVSPIIAQACLESKYGFSGLAKYHNYFGMKCGSSWKGKSVVKDTKEEYTVGKLSSIKAAFRAYYSMEEGIEGYFKFISTARYSNLLKAQTPQEYLTMIKNDGYATSSKYVTNNMNVVTKYKLTKYDTINPYYPTYKGTSTKIDIVLKAIGVPSTLYGSVVKRTPIALANKQCLSNNNEKYSGTALQNLVLVKLAKAGKLRRPN
;
A
#
# COMPACT_ATOMS: atom_id res chain seq x y z
N MET A 1 10.59 5.01 -31.02
CA MET A 1 9.12 5.03 -31.03
C MET A 1 8.65 5.21 -29.60
N ALA A 2 7.85 6.23 -29.31
CA ALA A 2 7.23 6.39 -28.00
C ALA A 2 6.26 5.22 -27.78
N THR A 3 6.43 4.48 -26.68
CA THR A 3 5.48 3.42 -26.33
C THR A 3 4.14 4.06 -26.03
N ALA A 4 3.10 3.66 -26.77
CA ALA A 4 1.73 4.13 -26.55
C ALA A 4 1.34 3.88 -25.09
N ASN A 5 0.53 4.79 -24.53
CA ASN A 5 0.00 4.57 -23.18
C ASN A 5 -0.95 3.35 -23.20
N PRO A 6 -0.88 2.49 -22.16
CA PRO A 6 -1.76 1.32 -22.10
C PRO A 6 -3.24 1.73 -22.01
N THR A 7 -4.10 0.99 -22.67
CA THR A 7 -5.55 1.13 -22.56
C THR A 7 -6.05 0.70 -21.17
N ALA A 8 -7.27 1.10 -20.80
CA ALA A 8 -7.87 0.67 -19.54
C ALA A 8 -8.00 -0.86 -19.41
N ALA A 9 -8.26 -1.54 -20.52
CA ALA A 9 -8.32 -3.02 -20.57
C ALA A 9 -6.94 -3.64 -20.29
N GLN A 10 -5.89 -3.14 -20.93
CA GLN A 10 -4.51 -3.59 -20.70
C GLN A 10 -4.05 -3.35 -19.28
N CYS A 11 -4.41 -2.20 -18.67
CA CYS A 11 -4.12 -1.93 -17.26
C CYS A 11 -4.78 -2.97 -16.34
N LYS A 12 -6.06 -3.31 -16.57
CA LYS A 12 -6.76 -4.34 -15.79
C LYS A 12 -6.12 -5.71 -15.96
N GLN A 13 -5.84 -6.10 -17.21
CA GLN A 13 -5.19 -7.38 -17.51
C GLN A 13 -3.83 -7.49 -16.81
N PHE A 14 -3.01 -6.44 -16.84
CA PHE A 14 -1.74 -6.43 -16.11
C PHE A 14 -1.93 -6.67 -14.61
N ILE A 15 -2.89 -5.96 -13.98
CA ILE A 15 -3.21 -6.11 -12.56
C ILE A 15 -3.65 -7.55 -12.26
N GLU A 16 -4.56 -8.11 -13.07
CA GLU A 16 -5.08 -9.47 -12.89
C GLU A 16 -3.97 -10.53 -13.03
N THR A 17 -2.98 -10.28 -13.88
CA THR A 17 -1.83 -11.16 -14.07
C THR A 17 -0.84 -11.07 -12.91
N ILE A 18 -0.48 -9.85 -12.46
CA ILE A 18 0.59 -9.67 -11.49
C ILE A 18 0.14 -9.85 -10.05
N ALA A 19 -1.12 -9.51 -9.72
CA ALA A 19 -1.62 -9.51 -8.35
C ALA A 19 -1.55 -10.89 -7.65
N PRO A 20 -1.92 -12.02 -8.26
CA PRO A 20 -1.79 -13.34 -7.63
C PRO A 20 -0.34 -13.70 -7.29
N ILE A 21 0.61 -13.30 -8.13
CA ILE A 21 2.03 -13.56 -7.89
C ILE A 21 2.53 -12.69 -6.73
N ILE A 22 2.15 -11.41 -6.70
CA ILE A 22 2.47 -10.53 -5.58
C ILE A 22 1.86 -11.06 -4.28
N GLN A 23 0.59 -11.53 -4.27
CA GLN A 23 -0.04 -12.15 -3.10
C GLN A 23 0.71 -13.39 -2.60
N LYS A 24 1.16 -14.26 -3.53
CA LYS A 24 1.97 -15.45 -3.20
C LYS A 24 3.23 -15.06 -2.43
N TYR A 25 4.00 -14.10 -2.93
CA TYR A 25 5.24 -13.68 -2.29
C TYR A 25 5.00 -12.81 -1.06
N ALA A 26 3.96 -11.98 -1.04
CA ALA A 26 3.55 -11.26 0.16
C ALA A 26 3.28 -12.22 1.32
N LYS A 27 2.54 -13.31 1.07
CA LYS A 27 2.31 -14.36 2.06
C LYS A 27 3.61 -15.03 2.51
N LYS A 28 4.52 -15.36 1.57
CA LYS A 28 5.83 -15.98 1.85
C LYS A 28 6.68 -15.10 2.76
N TYR A 29 6.67 -13.79 2.54
CA TYR A 29 7.49 -12.81 3.26
C TYR A 29 6.78 -12.10 4.42
N GLY A 30 5.51 -12.44 4.70
CA GLY A 30 4.74 -11.93 5.85
C GLY A 30 4.08 -10.58 5.64
N TYR A 31 4.02 -10.05 4.42
CA TYR A 31 3.35 -8.79 4.10
C TYR A 31 1.83 -8.98 4.02
N LYS A 32 1.09 -8.11 4.72
CA LYS A 32 -0.39 -8.14 4.76
C LYS A 32 -1.02 -7.14 3.79
N VAL A 33 -0.34 -6.01 3.57
CA VAL A 33 -0.79 -4.92 2.71
C VAL A 33 -0.16 -5.11 1.33
N VAL A 34 -0.93 -5.59 0.38
CA VAL A 34 -0.49 -6.01 -0.95
C VAL A 34 -0.84 -4.95 -2.01
N SER A 35 -1.95 -4.27 -1.79
CA SER A 35 -2.47 -3.27 -2.75
C SER A 35 -1.48 -2.17 -3.15
N PRO A 36 -0.65 -1.59 -2.25
CA PRO A 36 0.33 -0.59 -2.64
C PRO A 36 1.48 -1.20 -3.46
N ILE A 37 1.85 -2.47 -3.21
CA ILE A 37 2.87 -3.17 -3.99
C ILE A 37 2.40 -3.37 -5.44
N ILE A 38 1.11 -3.72 -5.63
CA ILE A 38 0.50 -3.80 -6.97
C ILE A 38 0.51 -2.42 -7.63
N ALA A 39 0.15 -1.36 -6.89
CA ALA A 39 0.15 0.00 -7.42
C ALA A 39 1.56 0.46 -7.85
N GLN A 40 2.59 0.17 -7.05
CA GLN A 40 3.98 0.43 -7.40
C GLN A 40 4.36 -0.28 -8.70
N ALA A 41 4.08 -1.57 -8.83
CA ALA A 41 4.35 -2.32 -10.05
C ALA A 41 3.64 -1.71 -11.27
N CYS A 42 2.40 -1.24 -11.11
CA CYS A 42 1.65 -0.55 -12.16
C CYS A 42 2.35 0.73 -12.62
N LEU A 43 2.73 1.60 -11.70
CA LEU A 43 3.31 2.90 -12.02
C LEU A 43 4.74 2.78 -12.55
N GLU A 44 5.61 2.03 -11.87
CA GLU A 44 7.02 1.87 -12.23
C GLU A 44 7.20 1.16 -13.58
N SER A 45 6.32 0.22 -13.90
CA SER A 45 6.37 -0.51 -15.17
C SER A 45 5.47 0.06 -16.25
N LYS A 46 4.74 1.15 -16.03
CA LYS A 46 3.67 1.62 -16.93
C LYS A 46 2.72 0.47 -17.29
N TYR A 47 2.25 -0.25 -16.27
CA TYR A 47 1.41 -1.44 -16.44
C TYR A 47 2.02 -2.51 -17.37
N GLY A 48 3.33 -2.74 -17.25
CA GLY A 48 4.05 -3.71 -18.07
C GLY A 48 4.56 -3.18 -19.41
N PHE A 49 4.31 -1.90 -19.75
CA PHE A 49 4.70 -1.30 -21.04
C PHE A 49 6.01 -0.50 -20.97
N SER A 50 6.69 -0.44 -19.80
CA SER A 50 7.99 0.23 -19.72
C SER A 50 9.09 -0.58 -20.37
N GLY A 51 10.19 0.10 -20.76
CA GLY A 51 11.35 -0.57 -21.31
C GLY A 51 12.07 -1.55 -20.37
N LEU A 52 11.75 -1.53 -19.07
CA LEU A 52 12.25 -2.47 -18.05
C LEU A 52 11.31 -3.67 -17.87
N ALA A 53 10.04 -3.54 -18.20
CA ALA A 53 9.06 -4.62 -18.05
C ALA A 53 9.40 -5.88 -18.89
N LYS A 54 10.00 -5.70 -20.07
CA LYS A 54 10.48 -6.83 -20.90
C LYS A 54 11.63 -7.63 -20.27
N TYR A 55 12.27 -7.08 -19.23
CA TYR A 55 13.26 -7.74 -18.40
C TYR A 55 12.69 -8.14 -17.05
N HIS A 56 11.36 -8.19 -16.92
CA HIS A 56 10.63 -8.53 -15.70
C HIS A 56 10.99 -7.68 -14.47
N ASN A 57 11.51 -6.47 -14.68
CA ASN A 57 11.76 -5.49 -13.63
C ASN A 57 10.60 -4.49 -13.56
N TYR A 58 9.56 -4.86 -12.81
CA TYR A 58 8.33 -4.07 -12.69
C TYR A 58 8.40 -2.97 -11.63
N PHE A 59 9.49 -2.91 -10.88
CA PHE A 59 9.67 -1.98 -9.76
C PHE A 59 10.82 -0.99 -9.98
N GLY A 60 11.40 -0.96 -11.19
CA GLY A 60 12.49 -0.03 -11.51
C GLY A 60 13.78 -0.26 -10.69
N MET A 61 14.03 -1.50 -10.22
CA MET A 61 15.14 -1.78 -9.33
C MET A 61 16.49 -1.66 -10.03
N LYS A 62 17.35 -0.78 -9.49
CA LYS A 62 18.77 -0.67 -9.89
C LYS A 62 19.60 -1.83 -9.33
N CYS A 63 20.72 -2.12 -9.97
CA CYS A 63 21.59 -3.22 -9.54
C CYS A 63 22.19 -2.99 -8.15
N GLY A 64 22.70 -1.81 -7.87
CA GLY A 64 23.55 -1.59 -6.69
C GLY A 64 24.85 -2.40 -6.76
N SER A 65 25.73 -2.20 -5.78
CA SER A 65 27.07 -2.84 -5.75
C SER A 65 27.02 -4.35 -5.46
N SER A 66 26.02 -4.81 -4.74
CA SER A 66 25.90 -6.22 -4.31
C SER A 66 25.17 -7.11 -5.33
N TRP A 67 24.59 -6.54 -6.39
CA TRP A 67 23.87 -7.33 -7.38
C TRP A 67 24.80 -8.17 -8.25
N LYS A 68 24.59 -9.48 -8.26
CA LYS A 68 25.36 -10.46 -9.08
C LYS A 68 24.53 -11.10 -10.18
N GLY A 69 23.23 -10.76 -10.27
CA GLY A 69 22.35 -11.32 -11.28
C GLY A 69 22.44 -10.59 -12.62
N LYS A 70 21.55 -10.97 -13.53
CA LYS A 70 21.44 -10.38 -14.87
C LYS A 70 21.10 -8.89 -14.77
N SER A 71 21.67 -8.07 -15.65
CA SER A 71 21.43 -6.63 -15.67
C SER A 71 21.23 -6.10 -17.08
N VAL A 72 20.63 -4.92 -17.17
CA VAL A 72 20.49 -4.14 -18.40
C VAL A 72 20.82 -2.68 -18.11
N VAL A 73 21.59 -2.05 -19.00
CA VAL A 73 21.86 -0.60 -18.91
C VAL A 73 20.79 0.16 -19.68
N LYS A 74 20.23 1.19 -19.03
CA LYS A 74 19.21 2.08 -19.60
C LYS A 74 19.49 3.53 -19.25
N ASP A 75 19.11 4.43 -20.16
CA ASP A 75 19.02 5.84 -19.85
C ASP A 75 17.87 6.07 -18.88
N THR A 76 18.15 6.83 -17.83
CA THR A 76 17.16 7.25 -16.81
C THR A 76 17.37 8.70 -16.47
N LYS A 77 16.32 9.35 -15.95
CA LYS A 77 16.38 10.72 -15.44
C LYS A 77 16.37 10.69 -13.93
N GLU A 78 17.35 11.35 -13.33
CA GLU A 78 17.47 11.47 -11.87
C GLU A 78 17.39 12.94 -11.47
N GLU A 79 16.74 13.19 -10.36
CA GLU A 79 16.62 14.52 -9.76
C GLU A 79 17.59 14.60 -8.57
N TYR A 80 18.84 15.00 -8.83
CA TYR A 80 19.83 15.23 -7.78
C TYR A 80 19.68 16.60 -7.11
N THR A 81 19.05 17.54 -7.82
CA THR A 81 18.70 18.88 -7.33
C THR A 81 17.23 19.10 -7.64
N VAL A 82 16.48 19.61 -6.67
CA VAL A 82 15.03 19.84 -6.82
C VAL A 82 14.74 20.66 -8.09
N GLY A 83 13.88 20.10 -8.95
CA GLY A 83 13.50 20.71 -10.23
C GLY A 83 14.48 20.50 -11.39
N LYS A 84 15.66 19.85 -11.17
CA LYS A 84 16.66 19.63 -12.22
C LYS A 84 16.86 18.14 -12.52
N LEU A 85 16.32 17.69 -13.66
CA LEU A 85 16.49 16.32 -14.13
C LEU A 85 17.79 16.18 -14.94
N SER A 86 18.63 15.25 -14.54
CA SER A 86 19.85 14.86 -15.26
C SER A 86 19.66 13.50 -15.90
N SER A 87 19.99 13.39 -17.19
CA SER A 87 19.97 12.09 -17.89
C SER A 87 21.26 11.33 -17.58
N ILE A 88 21.14 10.12 -17.07
CA ILE A 88 22.26 9.23 -16.75
C ILE A 88 22.02 7.82 -17.27
N LYS A 89 23.10 7.06 -17.49
CA LYS A 89 23.01 5.62 -17.70
C LYS A 89 23.07 4.90 -16.36
N ALA A 90 22.11 4.02 -16.11
CA ALA A 90 22.09 3.20 -14.92
C ALA A 90 21.89 1.72 -15.27
N ALA A 91 22.51 0.83 -14.48
CA ALA A 91 22.30 -0.61 -14.57
C ALA A 91 21.08 -0.99 -13.73
N PHE A 92 20.13 -1.63 -14.37
CA PHE A 92 18.91 -2.14 -13.76
C PHE A 92 18.93 -3.66 -13.69
N ARG A 93 18.34 -4.22 -12.64
CA ARG A 93 18.18 -5.68 -12.50
C ARG A 93 17.32 -6.21 -13.64
N ALA A 94 17.69 -7.38 -14.15
CA ALA A 94 16.92 -8.12 -15.13
C ALA A 94 16.67 -9.53 -14.61
N TYR A 95 15.51 -10.08 -14.93
CA TYR A 95 15.05 -11.37 -14.44
C TYR A 95 14.57 -12.24 -15.61
N TYR A 96 14.50 -13.55 -15.41
CA TYR A 96 14.09 -14.50 -16.43
C TYR A 96 12.55 -14.67 -16.54
N SER A 97 11.82 -14.29 -15.47
CA SER A 97 10.36 -14.39 -15.43
C SER A 97 9.73 -13.28 -14.58
N MET A 98 8.42 -13.07 -14.76
CA MET A 98 7.63 -12.18 -13.91
C MET A 98 7.74 -12.58 -12.44
N GLU A 99 7.67 -13.88 -12.18
CA GLU A 99 7.73 -14.44 -10.85
C GLU A 99 9.07 -14.14 -10.15
N GLU A 100 10.18 -14.32 -10.87
CA GLU A 100 11.51 -14.00 -10.37
C GLU A 100 11.68 -12.50 -10.09
N GLY A 101 11.17 -11.64 -10.98
CA GLY A 101 11.20 -10.19 -10.80
C GLY A 101 10.41 -9.73 -9.57
N ILE A 102 9.25 -10.34 -9.32
CA ILE A 102 8.44 -10.05 -8.14
C ILE A 102 9.14 -10.58 -6.88
N GLU A 103 9.64 -11.81 -6.87
CA GLU A 103 10.40 -12.31 -5.72
C GLU A 103 11.63 -11.44 -5.44
N GLY A 104 12.33 -11.00 -6.48
CA GLY A 104 13.46 -10.08 -6.37
C GLY A 104 13.11 -8.77 -5.64
N TYR A 105 11.92 -8.24 -5.90
CA TYR A 105 11.41 -7.09 -5.16
C TYR A 105 11.16 -7.42 -3.69
N PHE A 106 10.50 -8.55 -3.37
CA PHE A 106 10.28 -8.95 -1.98
C PHE A 106 11.58 -9.18 -1.22
N LYS A 107 12.59 -9.80 -1.84
CA LYS A 107 13.93 -9.93 -1.25
C LYS A 107 14.55 -8.55 -0.93
N PHE A 108 14.36 -7.58 -1.81
CA PHE A 108 14.86 -6.22 -1.61
C PHE A 108 14.16 -5.51 -0.43
N ILE A 109 12.84 -5.52 -0.37
CA ILE A 109 12.10 -4.88 0.73
C ILE A 109 12.15 -5.65 2.06
N SER A 110 12.65 -6.88 2.06
CA SER A 110 12.88 -7.67 3.29
C SER A 110 14.24 -7.39 3.95
N THR A 111 15.01 -6.44 3.43
CA THR A 111 16.25 -5.98 4.08
C THR A 111 15.93 -5.14 5.32
N ALA A 112 16.91 -5.00 6.22
CA ALA A 112 16.75 -4.26 7.48
C ALA A 112 16.18 -2.84 7.29
N ARG A 113 16.57 -2.17 6.20
CA ARG A 113 16.10 -0.82 5.84
C ARG A 113 14.58 -0.70 5.76
N TYR A 114 13.90 -1.75 5.31
CA TYR A 114 12.47 -1.76 5.04
C TYR A 114 11.68 -2.67 5.99
N SER A 115 12.29 -3.10 7.11
CA SER A 115 11.69 -4.06 8.04
C SER A 115 10.39 -3.56 8.72
N ASN A 116 10.23 -2.23 8.82
CA ASN A 116 9.01 -1.57 9.32
C ASN A 116 7.78 -1.81 8.45
N LEU A 117 7.94 -2.09 7.15
CA LEU A 117 6.83 -2.31 6.21
C LEU A 117 5.92 -3.48 6.60
N LEU A 118 6.46 -4.48 7.30
CA LEU A 118 5.68 -5.60 7.84
C LEU A 118 4.62 -5.18 8.88
N LYS A 119 4.79 -3.98 9.49
CA LYS A 119 3.87 -3.42 10.47
C LYS A 119 2.73 -2.63 9.85
N ALA A 120 2.82 -2.30 8.56
CA ALA A 120 1.79 -1.54 7.86
C ALA A 120 0.43 -2.25 7.94
N GLN A 121 -0.61 -1.49 8.24
CA GLN A 121 -1.99 -1.97 8.33
C GLN A 121 -2.87 -1.40 7.22
N THR A 122 -2.39 -0.36 6.54
CA THR A 122 -3.11 0.30 5.44
C THR A 122 -2.16 0.57 4.27
N PRO A 123 -2.69 0.70 3.03
CA PRO A 123 -1.89 1.09 1.87
C PRO A 123 -1.17 2.42 2.06
N GLN A 124 -1.83 3.38 2.69
CA GLN A 124 -1.28 4.70 2.98
C GLN A 124 -0.07 4.61 3.92
N GLU A 125 -0.16 3.80 5.00
CA GLU A 125 0.95 3.56 5.93
C GLU A 125 2.13 2.92 5.20
N TYR A 126 1.90 1.87 4.43
CA TYR A 126 2.95 1.20 3.66
C TYR A 126 3.69 2.18 2.74
N LEU A 127 2.95 2.96 1.96
CA LEU A 127 3.53 3.92 1.01
C LEU A 127 4.28 5.06 1.71
N THR A 128 3.81 5.50 2.86
CA THR A 128 4.49 6.52 3.66
C THR A 128 5.78 5.96 4.24
N MET A 129 5.75 4.76 4.81
CA MET A 129 6.92 4.09 5.36
C MET A 129 8.00 3.88 4.30
N ILE A 130 7.67 3.23 3.17
CA ILE A 130 8.66 2.93 2.14
C ILE A 130 9.27 4.19 1.51
N LYS A 131 8.49 5.27 1.39
CA LYS A 131 9.00 6.58 0.95
C LYS A 131 9.97 7.16 1.97
N ASN A 132 9.63 7.13 3.26
CA ASN A 132 10.49 7.63 4.34
C ASN A 132 11.78 6.83 4.46
N ASP A 133 11.72 5.54 4.14
CA ASP A 133 12.89 4.65 4.03
C ASP A 133 13.75 4.95 2.77
N GLY A 134 13.36 5.95 1.96
CA GLY A 134 14.12 6.44 0.83
C GLY A 134 13.98 5.60 -0.45
N TYR A 135 12.88 4.89 -0.62
CA TYR A 135 12.58 4.19 -1.88
C TYR A 135 12.31 5.18 -3.03
N ALA A 136 11.64 6.29 -2.72
CA ALA A 136 11.29 7.34 -3.69
C ALA A 136 11.43 8.74 -3.10
N THR A 137 11.92 9.68 -3.89
CA THR A 137 12.10 11.09 -3.50
C THR A 137 10.89 11.97 -3.83
N SER A 138 10.10 11.61 -4.82
CA SER A 138 8.97 12.41 -5.31
C SER A 138 7.95 12.71 -4.20
N SER A 139 7.58 13.99 -4.04
CA SER A 139 6.53 14.43 -3.12
C SER A 139 5.17 13.79 -3.44
N LYS A 140 4.91 13.51 -4.72
CA LYS A 140 3.64 12.92 -5.21
C LYS A 140 3.62 11.38 -5.15
N TYR A 141 4.68 10.74 -4.69
CA TYR A 141 4.80 9.28 -4.71
C TYR A 141 3.62 8.57 -4.03
N VAL A 142 3.33 8.95 -2.78
CA VAL A 142 2.23 8.34 -2.00
C VAL A 142 0.90 8.59 -2.68
N THR A 143 0.59 9.84 -3.04
CA THR A 143 -0.68 10.22 -3.69
C THR A 143 -0.89 9.48 -5.01
N ASN A 144 0.13 9.40 -5.87
CA ASN A 144 0.02 8.72 -7.16
C ASN A 144 -0.28 7.22 -6.98
N ASN A 145 0.40 6.56 -6.06
CA ASN A 145 0.13 5.15 -5.75
C ASN A 145 -1.26 4.94 -5.15
N MET A 146 -1.70 5.80 -4.22
CA MET A 146 -3.04 5.73 -3.63
C MET A 146 -4.13 5.94 -4.68
N ASN A 147 -3.92 6.81 -5.67
CA ASN A 147 -4.85 6.99 -6.79
C ASN A 147 -5.04 5.68 -7.58
N VAL A 148 -3.97 4.91 -7.80
CA VAL A 148 -4.04 3.60 -8.45
C VAL A 148 -4.76 2.59 -7.56
N VAL A 149 -4.44 2.55 -6.26
CA VAL A 149 -5.12 1.68 -5.29
C VAL A 149 -6.63 1.92 -5.32
N THR A 150 -7.06 3.17 -5.27
CA THR A 150 -8.48 3.56 -5.28
C THR A 150 -9.14 3.27 -6.62
N LYS A 151 -8.53 3.72 -7.73
CA LYS A 151 -9.07 3.57 -9.09
C LYS A 151 -9.39 2.12 -9.43
N TYR A 152 -8.51 1.19 -9.05
CA TYR A 152 -8.66 -0.23 -9.38
C TYR A 152 -9.15 -1.08 -8.20
N LYS A 153 -9.54 -0.45 -7.07
CA LYS A 153 -10.04 -1.13 -5.86
C LYS A 153 -9.09 -2.25 -5.41
N LEU A 154 -7.78 -1.95 -5.35
CA LEU A 154 -6.74 -2.95 -5.13
C LEU A 154 -6.75 -3.53 -3.72
N THR A 155 -7.39 -2.88 -2.74
CA THR A 155 -7.51 -3.37 -1.36
C THR A 155 -8.19 -4.75 -1.25
N LYS A 156 -8.91 -5.18 -2.29
CA LYS A 156 -9.45 -6.54 -2.38
C LYS A 156 -8.36 -7.64 -2.38
N TYR A 157 -7.12 -7.29 -2.70
CA TYR A 157 -5.98 -8.20 -2.69
C TYR A 157 -5.25 -8.24 -1.34
N ASP A 158 -5.55 -7.32 -0.42
CA ASP A 158 -4.94 -7.28 0.90
C ASP A 158 -5.43 -8.43 1.78
N THR A 159 -4.53 -9.00 2.57
CA THR A 159 -4.86 -10.06 3.53
C THR A 159 -5.04 -9.50 4.94
N ILE A 160 -5.32 -8.19 5.04
CA ILE A 160 -5.55 -7.53 6.32
C ILE A 160 -6.85 -8.07 6.91
N ASN A 161 -6.80 -8.44 8.18
CA ASN A 161 -8.03 -8.70 8.92
C ASN A 161 -8.93 -7.46 8.83
N PRO A 162 -10.16 -7.56 8.28
CA PRO A 162 -11.07 -6.42 8.15
C PRO A 162 -11.47 -5.82 9.50
N TYR A 163 -11.09 -6.46 10.59
CA TYR A 163 -11.39 -6.03 11.96
C TYR A 163 -10.14 -5.55 12.67
N TYR A 164 -10.31 -4.60 13.58
CA TYR A 164 -9.28 -4.23 14.54
C TYR A 164 -9.10 -5.35 15.60
N PRO A 165 -7.93 -5.40 16.28
CA PRO A 165 -7.74 -6.32 17.39
C PRO A 165 -8.81 -6.15 18.48
N THR A 166 -9.11 -7.22 19.19
CA THR A 166 -10.05 -7.19 20.33
C THR A 166 -9.50 -6.30 21.46
N TYR A 167 -10.32 -5.35 21.90
CA TYR A 167 -9.99 -4.54 23.06
C TYR A 167 -10.20 -5.32 24.36
N LYS A 168 -9.12 -5.55 25.10
CA LYS A 168 -9.15 -6.31 26.36
C LYS A 168 -9.21 -5.44 27.63
N GLY A 169 -9.21 -4.10 27.49
CA GLY A 169 -9.25 -3.17 28.63
C GLY A 169 -10.67 -2.89 29.12
N THR A 170 -10.77 -2.13 30.21
CA THR A 170 -12.03 -1.78 30.89
C THR A 170 -12.65 -0.47 30.40
N SER A 171 -11.90 0.43 29.78
CA SER A 171 -12.37 1.75 29.38
C SER A 171 -13.60 1.69 28.46
N THR A 172 -14.49 2.65 28.66
CA THR A 172 -15.63 2.92 27.77
C THR A 172 -15.44 4.20 26.95
N LYS A 173 -14.34 4.95 27.19
CA LYS A 173 -14.00 6.14 26.41
C LYS A 173 -13.47 5.73 25.04
N ILE A 174 -14.19 6.10 23.97
CA ILE A 174 -13.92 5.61 22.61
C ILE A 174 -12.47 5.88 22.15
N ASP A 175 -11.92 7.06 22.39
CA ASP A 175 -10.57 7.40 21.92
C ASP A 175 -9.48 6.58 22.64
N ILE A 176 -9.68 6.23 23.93
CA ILE A 176 -8.80 5.33 24.68
C ILE A 176 -8.86 3.94 24.04
N VAL A 177 -10.05 3.45 23.75
CA VAL A 177 -10.27 2.13 23.12
C VAL A 177 -9.61 2.07 21.75
N LEU A 178 -9.88 3.05 20.89
CA LEU A 178 -9.33 3.11 19.54
C LEU A 178 -7.80 3.16 19.54
N LYS A 179 -7.21 3.98 20.41
CA LYS A 179 -5.74 4.05 20.61
C LYS A 179 -5.17 2.70 21.04
N ALA A 180 -5.80 2.04 21.99
CA ALA A 180 -5.32 0.77 22.56
C ALA A 180 -5.32 -0.39 21.56
N ILE A 181 -6.22 -0.38 20.57
CA ILE A 181 -6.31 -1.40 19.52
C ILE A 181 -5.56 -1.01 18.23
N GLY A 182 -4.71 0.02 18.30
CA GLY A 182 -3.84 0.42 17.19
C GLY A 182 -4.53 1.14 16.05
N VAL A 183 -5.63 1.86 16.33
CA VAL A 183 -6.24 2.76 15.34
C VAL A 183 -5.31 3.95 15.11
N PRO A 184 -5.04 4.35 13.85
CA PRO A 184 -4.23 5.54 13.57
C PRO A 184 -4.82 6.82 14.18
N SER A 185 -3.97 7.73 14.66
CA SER A 185 -4.40 8.99 15.30
C SER A 185 -5.21 9.91 14.37
N THR A 186 -5.12 9.69 13.07
CA THR A 186 -5.94 10.37 12.06
C THR A 186 -7.41 9.97 12.11
N LEU A 187 -7.76 8.86 12.77
CA LEU A 187 -9.09 8.27 12.81
C LEU A 187 -9.76 8.34 14.20
N TYR A 188 -9.18 9.06 15.18
CA TYR A 188 -9.81 9.30 16.50
C TYR A 188 -9.45 10.68 17.07
N GLY A 189 -10.04 11.05 18.20
CA GLY A 189 -9.85 12.36 18.84
C GLY A 189 -10.92 13.40 18.50
N SER A 190 -11.68 13.22 17.42
CA SER A 190 -12.84 14.06 17.09
C SER A 190 -13.91 13.27 16.34
N VAL A 191 -15.12 13.82 16.26
CA VAL A 191 -16.25 13.20 15.51
C VAL A 191 -15.88 13.04 14.03
N VAL A 192 -15.32 14.07 13.40
CA VAL A 192 -14.94 14.05 11.98
C VAL A 192 -13.92 12.94 11.72
N LYS A 193 -12.90 12.83 12.55
CA LYS A 193 -11.87 11.80 12.43
C LYS A 193 -12.42 10.38 12.60
N ARG A 194 -13.43 10.17 13.47
CA ARG A 194 -14.05 8.86 13.69
C ARG A 194 -15.09 8.46 12.64
N THR A 195 -15.55 9.39 11.83
CA THR A 195 -16.58 9.13 10.80
C THR A 195 -16.25 7.97 9.89
N PRO A 196 -15.02 7.79 9.35
CA PRO A 196 -14.67 6.63 8.52
C PRO A 196 -14.89 5.29 9.24
N ILE A 197 -14.51 5.19 10.52
CA ILE A 197 -14.75 3.99 11.34
C ILE A 197 -16.24 3.75 11.54
N ALA A 198 -17.00 4.79 11.85
CA ALA A 198 -18.44 4.68 12.04
C ALA A 198 -19.16 4.20 10.77
N LEU A 199 -18.78 4.73 9.60
CA LEU A 199 -19.30 4.30 8.30
C LEU A 199 -18.95 2.84 7.97
N ALA A 200 -17.71 2.41 8.26
CA ALA A 200 -17.28 1.02 8.06
C ALA A 200 -18.08 0.04 8.94
N ASN A 201 -18.62 0.53 10.06
CA ASN A 201 -19.38 -0.23 11.05
C ASN A 201 -20.85 0.16 11.06
N LYS A 202 -21.55 0.07 9.97
CA LYS A 202 -22.93 0.51 9.69
C LYS A 202 -23.90 0.59 10.89
N GLN A 203 -23.65 -0.16 11.97
CA GLN A 203 -24.45 -0.18 13.20
C GLN A 203 -24.30 1.08 14.06
N CYS A 204 -23.35 1.95 13.73
CA CYS A 204 -23.18 3.25 14.39
C CYS A 204 -23.99 4.35 13.70
N LEU A 205 -24.59 4.04 12.59
CA LEU A 205 -25.54 4.89 11.90
C LEU A 205 -26.86 4.72 12.64
N SER A 206 -27.17 5.65 13.53
CA SER A 206 -28.35 5.58 14.37
C SER A 206 -29.62 5.77 13.54
N ASN A 207 -30.60 4.93 13.80
CA ASN A 207 -32.06 5.16 13.57
C ASN A 207 -32.37 6.03 12.34
N ASN A 208 -32.15 5.50 11.13
CA ASN A 208 -32.43 6.16 9.85
C ASN A 208 -31.67 7.46 9.56
N ASN A 209 -30.66 7.81 10.37
CA ASN A 209 -29.83 8.98 10.14
C ASN A 209 -28.42 8.52 9.72
N GLU A 210 -28.08 8.71 8.46
CA GLU A 210 -26.80 8.31 7.87
C GLU A 210 -25.59 9.07 8.45
N LYS A 211 -25.80 9.98 9.38
CA LYS A 211 -24.79 10.87 9.91
C LYS A 211 -24.31 10.43 11.30
N TYR A 212 -23.02 10.07 11.39
CA TYR A 212 -22.35 9.89 12.67
C TYR A 212 -22.14 11.26 13.35
N SER A 213 -22.71 11.44 14.53
CA SER A 213 -22.61 12.68 15.32
C SER A 213 -21.80 12.52 16.61
N GLY A 214 -21.27 11.32 16.88
CA GLY A 214 -20.41 11.06 18.04
C GLY A 214 -21.15 11.03 19.37
N THR A 215 -22.45 10.74 19.37
CA THR A 215 -23.22 10.60 20.62
C THR A 215 -22.64 9.51 21.51
N ALA A 216 -22.95 9.56 22.81
CA ALA A 216 -22.52 8.55 23.78
C ALA A 216 -22.97 7.15 23.35
N LEU A 217 -24.17 7.00 22.81
CA LEU A 217 -24.72 5.72 22.34
C LEU A 217 -23.93 5.20 21.11
N GLN A 218 -23.67 6.05 20.12
CA GLN A 218 -22.90 5.69 18.93
C GLN A 218 -21.47 5.27 19.31
N ASN A 219 -20.82 6.01 20.22
CA ASN A 219 -19.49 5.67 20.70
C ASN A 219 -19.50 4.35 21.50
N LEU A 220 -20.55 4.09 22.30
CA LEU A 220 -20.68 2.85 23.06
C LEU A 220 -20.82 1.63 22.12
N VAL A 221 -21.52 1.76 21.01
CA VAL A 221 -21.61 0.70 19.99
C VAL A 221 -20.22 0.38 19.41
N LEU A 222 -19.43 1.39 19.05
CA LEU A 222 -18.06 1.18 18.57
C LEU A 222 -17.18 0.48 19.63
N VAL A 223 -17.30 0.87 20.90
CA VAL A 223 -16.58 0.22 21.99
C VAL A 223 -17.02 -1.24 22.17
N LYS A 224 -18.32 -1.54 22.09
CA LYS A 224 -18.84 -2.92 22.15
C LYS A 224 -18.28 -3.76 20.98
N LEU A 225 -18.27 -3.21 19.77
CA LEU A 225 -17.68 -3.89 18.61
C LEU A 225 -16.18 -4.15 18.80
N ALA A 226 -15.43 -3.19 19.33
CA ALA A 226 -14.01 -3.36 19.63
C ALA A 226 -13.78 -4.45 20.70
N LYS A 227 -14.56 -4.48 21.77
CA LYS A 227 -14.51 -5.54 22.80
C LYS A 227 -14.86 -6.92 22.26
N ALA A 228 -15.74 -7.00 21.28
CA ALA A 228 -16.11 -8.24 20.58
C ALA A 228 -15.14 -8.66 19.47
N GLY A 229 -14.10 -7.87 19.16
CA GLY A 229 -13.22 -8.11 18.01
C GLY A 229 -13.91 -7.95 16.65
N LYS A 230 -15.02 -7.22 16.60
CA LYS A 230 -15.87 -7.01 15.43
C LYS A 230 -15.85 -5.58 14.90
N LEU A 231 -14.99 -4.72 15.44
CA LEU A 231 -14.83 -3.36 14.94
C LEU A 231 -14.10 -3.38 13.59
N ARG A 232 -14.82 -3.05 12.53
CA ARG A 232 -14.27 -3.05 11.16
C ARG A 232 -13.35 -1.85 10.92
N ARG A 233 -12.31 -2.08 10.13
CA ARG A 233 -11.46 -1.02 9.59
C ARG A 233 -12.19 -0.27 8.49
N PRO A 234 -12.00 1.06 8.34
CA PRO A 234 -12.43 1.75 7.14
C PRO A 234 -11.67 1.20 5.91
N ASN A 235 -12.35 1.18 4.77
CA ASN A 235 -11.76 0.82 3.48
C ASN A 235 -10.85 1.92 2.96
#